data_8c4173d67b9d55bbdb60e2ecd593bf6c
#
_entry.id   8c4173d67b9d55bbdb60e2ecd593bf6c
#
_cell.length_a   1.000
_cell.length_b   1.000
_cell.length_c   1.000
_cell.angle_alpha   90.00
_cell.angle_beta   90.00
_cell.angle_gamma   90.00
#
_symmetry.space_group_name_H-M   'P 1'
#
loop_
_entity.id
_entity.type
_entity.pdbx_description
1 polymer ?
#
loop_
_entity_poly.entity_id
_entity_poly.type
_entity_poly.pdbx_seq_one_letter_code
_entity_poly.pdbx_strand_id
1 'polypeptide(L)'
;MKAARLHEYTEEMSNALSIDDVDEPQANTADGVIVEVEGAGWCQTDNHVVEGMWEQYMPQDLPMTLGHENAGQVVEVGEDVSTVSEGDSVICHTVMTCGTCRPCRLGNDMHCKNLAFPGLSTDGGFAEYLRTNDRAVIPLPDGVDTTDIAPHADAGITAYHAVKLASRELNPGDHAVVVGVGGLGHIGLQCLNAMSPVSITAVDIKESARSLASDLGAHHTIDPSQEDVANIVNTLTDDVGAHAVLDFVGSDETTGLGPEIVAPGGNHYVVGYGGHVHQPSQALVNGDFGYKGTLVGNYTELQELVALVDRGDVNLRTSRYSLDEINNVAASLERGEIEGRAVITP
;
A
#
# COMPACT_ATOMS: atom_id res chain seq x y z
N MET A 1 -0.26 -10.72 -26.05
CA MET A 1 0.38 -9.73 -25.19
C MET A 1 1.53 -10.34 -24.40
N LYS A 2 2.53 -9.54 -24.00
CA LYS A 2 3.57 -9.98 -23.08
C LYS A 2 3.10 -9.85 -21.64
N ALA A 3 3.48 -10.83 -20.80
CA ALA A 3 3.17 -10.84 -19.37
C ALA A 3 4.30 -11.50 -18.56
N ALA A 4 4.65 -10.93 -17.41
CA ALA A 4 5.59 -11.53 -16.48
C ALA A 4 4.84 -12.47 -15.53
N ARG A 5 5.13 -13.76 -15.62
CA ARG A 5 4.37 -14.81 -14.95
C ARG A 5 5.21 -15.63 -13.97
N LEU A 6 4.61 -15.91 -12.83
CA LEU A 6 5.13 -16.87 -11.85
C LEU A 6 4.66 -18.28 -12.25
N HIS A 7 5.60 -19.20 -12.52
CA HIS A 7 5.31 -20.59 -12.87
C HIS A 7 5.42 -21.54 -11.69
N GLU A 8 6.31 -21.23 -10.75
CA GLU A 8 6.54 -21.98 -9.51
C GLU A 8 7.06 -21.06 -8.42
N TYR A 9 6.79 -21.38 -7.17
CA TYR A 9 7.32 -20.62 -6.03
C TYR A 9 8.84 -20.81 -5.91
N THR A 10 9.56 -19.75 -5.56
CA THR A 10 11.02 -19.75 -5.43
C THR A 10 11.49 -18.72 -4.42
N GLU A 11 12.63 -18.98 -3.79
CA GLU A 11 13.36 -17.99 -2.98
C GLU A 11 14.34 -17.16 -3.83
N GLU A 12 14.54 -17.52 -5.13
CA GLU A 12 15.47 -16.83 -6.02
C GLU A 12 14.77 -15.72 -6.84
N MET A 13 14.77 -14.49 -6.33
CA MET A 13 14.11 -13.35 -6.95
C MET A 13 14.67 -12.96 -8.32
N SER A 14 15.97 -13.21 -8.55
CA SER A 14 16.67 -12.82 -9.79
C SER A 14 16.19 -13.56 -11.06
N ASN A 15 15.39 -14.61 -10.92
CA ASN A 15 14.85 -15.42 -12.02
C ASN A 15 13.46 -15.98 -11.69
N ALA A 16 12.67 -15.24 -10.90
CA ALA A 16 11.39 -15.70 -10.39
C ALA A 16 10.29 -15.71 -11.45
N LEU A 17 10.29 -14.74 -12.35
CA LEU A 17 9.26 -14.57 -13.35
C LEU A 17 9.79 -14.84 -14.76
N SER A 18 8.94 -15.44 -15.60
CA SER A 18 9.15 -15.59 -17.04
C SER A 18 8.29 -14.61 -17.82
N ILE A 19 8.86 -14.04 -18.90
CA ILE A 19 8.07 -13.22 -19.83
C ILE A 19 7.46 -14.17 -20.87
N ASP A 20 6.13 -14.32 -20.78
CA ASP A 20 5.36 -15.20 -21.65
C ASP A 20 4.56 -14.39 -22.67
N ASP A 21 4.32 -14.98 -23.85
CA ASP A 21 3.29 -14.51 -24.78
C ASP A 21 1.96 -15.18 -24.44
N VAL A 22 0.99 -14.39 -23.98
CA VAL A 22 -0.35 -14.86 -23.60
C VAL A 22 -1.44 -14.16 -24.39
N ASP A 23 -2.65 -14.73 -24.39
CA ASP A 23 -3.80 -14.09 -25.03
C ASP A 23 -4.15 -12.76 -24.32
N GLU A 24 -4.58 -11.76 -25.09
CA GLU A 24 -5.06 -10.49 -24.52
C GLU A 24 -6.39 -10.71 -23.79
N PRO A 25 -6.57 -10.10 -22.60
CA PRO A 25 -7.82 -10.17 -21.87
C PRO A 25 -8.92 -9.43 -22.65
N GLN A 26 -10.18 -9.80 -22.41
CA GLN A 26 -11.36 -9.17 -23.03
C GLN A 26 -12.33 -8.73 -21.93
N ALA A 27 -13.10 -7.67 -22.18
CA ALA A 27 -14.20 -7.22 -21.31
C ALA A 27 -15.43 -8.13 -21.49
N ASN A 28 -15.27 -9.42 -21.17
CA ASN A 28 -16.27 -10.47 -21.40
C ASN A 28 -17.39 -10.53 -20.35
N THR A 29 -17.47 -9.54 -19.45
CA THR A 29 -18.55 -9.31 -18.49
C THR A 29 -19.14 -7.92 -18.72
N ALA A 30 -20.43 -7.74 -18.40
CA ALA A 30 -21.12 -6.47 -18.62
C ALA A 30 -20.46 -5.27 -17.89
N ASP A 31 -19.81 -5.53 -16.76
CA ASP A 31 -19.07 -4.56 -15.94
C ASP A 31 -17.54 -4.61 -16.14
N GLY A 32 -17.06 -5.41 -17.10
CA GLY A 32 -15.62 -5.59 -17.37
C GLY A 32 -14.96 -4.34 -17.96
N VAL A 33 -13.72 -4.10 -17.58
CA VAL A 33 -12.87 -3.02 -18.12
C VAL A 33 -11.51 -3.61 -18.45
N ILE A 34 -10.98 -3.29 -19.61
CA ILE A 34 -9.60 -3.59 -20.01
C ILE A 34 -8.80 -2.30 -19.97
N VAL A 35 -7.67 -2.36 -19.27
CA VAL A 35 -6.73 -1.24 -19.14
C VAL A 35 -5.42 -1.63 -19.84
N GLU A 36 -4.95 -0.80 -20.78
CA GLU A 36 -3.57 -0.82 -21.25
C GLU A 36 -2.69 -0.27 -20.12
N VAL A 37 -1.81 -1.11 -19.57
CA VAL A 37 -1.03 -0.78 -18.40
C VAL A 37 0.14 0.12 -18.77
N GLU A 38 0.19 1.32 -18.22
CA GLU A 38 1.29 2.27 -18.39
C GLU A 38 2.24 2.25 -17.19
N GLY A 39 1.74 1.80 -16.03
CA GLY A 39 2.53 1.61 -14.82
C GLY A 39 1.96 0.50 -13.93
N ALA A 40 2.85 -0.36 -13.44
CA ALA A 40 2.56 -1.38 -12.45
C ALA A 40 3.62 -1.35 -11.34
N GLY A 41 3.23 -0.97 -10.11
CA GLY A 41 4.15 -0.89 -8.98
C GLY A 41 4.60 -2.28 -8.52
N TRP A 42 5.89 -2.41 -8.16
CA TRP A 42 6.41 -3.59 -7.50
C TRP A 42 6.37 -3.40 -5.99
N CYS A 43 5.71 -4.31 -5.29
CA CYS A 43 5.52 -4.30 -3.84
C CYS A 43 6.27 -5.46 -3.16
N GLN A 44 6.56 -5.33 -1.86
CA GLN A 44 7.10 -6.45 -1.07
C GLN A 44 6.15 -7.66 -1.06
N THR A 45 4.84 -7.43 -1.20
CA THR A 45 3.85 -8.50 -1.32
C THR A 45 4.08 -9.37 -2.56
N ASP A 46 4.57 -8.80 -3.69
CA ASP A 46 4.91 -9.60 -4.87
C ASP A 46 6.07 -10.58 -4.56
N ASN A 47 7.10 -10.13 -3.81
CA ASN A 47 8.16 -11.03 -3.32
C ASN A 47 7.57 -12.15 -2.45
N HIS A 48 6.69 -11.82 -1.50
CA HIS A 48 6.04 -12.82 -0.65
C HIS A 48 5.15 -13.80 -1.42
N VAL A 49 4.54 -13.38 -2.54
CA VAL A 49 3.82 -14.28 -3.45
C VAL A 49 4.80 -15.21 -4.16
N VAL A 50 5.90 -14.68 -4.67
CA VAL A 50 6.98 -15.48 -5.31
C VAL A 50 7.51 -16.54 -4.36
N GLU A 51 7.68 -16.23 -3.07
CA GLU A 51 8.11 -17.15 -2.01
C GLU A 51 7.03 -18.17 -1.59
N GLY A 52 5.79 -18.02 -2.06
CA GLY A 52 4.66 -18.88 -1.70
C GLY A 52 4.06 -18.60 -0.31
N MET A 53 4.42 -17.49 0.34
CA MET A 53 3.91 -17.14 1.67
C MET A 53 2.39 -16.92 1.68
N TRP A 54 1.82 -16.52 0.54
CA TRP A 54 0.39 -16.25 0.38
C TRP A 54 -0.45 -17.48 0.02
N GLU A 55 0.17 -18.63 -0.35
CA GLU A 55 -0.55 -19.83 -0.80
C GLU A 55 -1.63 -20.30 0.19
N GLN A 56 -1.34 -20.23 1.50
CA GLN A 56 -2.29 -20.66 2.53
C GLN A 56 -3.47 -19.71 2.74
N TYR A 57 -3.32 -18.42 2.38
CA TYR A 57 -4.35 -17.38 2.56
C TYR A 57 -5.14 -17.12 1.29
N MET A 58 -4.46 -17.15 0.17
CA MET A 58 -5.00 -16.89 -1.16
C MET A 58 -4.29 -17.79 -2.17
N PRO A 59 -4.77 -19.05 -2.34
CA PRO A 59 -4.17 -20.01 -3.28
C PRO A 59 -4.14 -19.42 -4.70
N GLN A 60 -2.99 -19.53 -5.37
CA GLN A 60 -2.81 -19.10 -6.75
C GLN A 60 -2.88 -20.30 -7.70
N ASP A 61 -3.56 -20.12 -8.84
CA ASP A 61 -3.53 -21.05 -9.97
C ASP A 61 -2.33 -20.70 -10.87
N LEU A 62 -1.18 -21.35 -10.62
CA LEU A 62 0.02 -21.11 -11.43
C LEU A 62 -0.06 -21.82 -12.80
N PRO A 63 0.50 -21.22 -13.90
CA PRO A 63 1.23 -19.95 -13.92
C PRO A 63 0.28 -18.74 -13.86
N MET A 64 0.67 -17.69 -13.11
CA MET A 64 -0.13 -16.48 -12.91
C MET A 64 0.70 -15.21 -13.17
N THR A 65 0.10 -14.21 -13.80
CA THR A 65 0.70 -12.86 -13.94
C THR A 65 0.57 -12.10 -12.63
N LEU A 66 1.69 -11.61 -12.06
CA LEU A 66 1.68 -10.80 -10.85
C LEU A 66 1.43 -9.31 -11.15
N GLY A 67 1.55 -8.45 -10.13
CA GLY A 67 1.38 -7.00 -10.24
C GLY A 67 -0.02 -6.52 -9.85
N HIS A 68 -0.13 -5.95 -8.66
CA HIS A 68 -1.40 -5.53 -8.07
C HIS A 68 -1.53 -4.00 -7.89
N GLU A 69 -0.55 -3.21 -8.31
CA GLU A 69 -0.53 -1.74 -8.22
C GLU A 69 -0.57 -1.13 -9.63
N ASN A 70 -1.74 -0.92 -10.21
CA ASN A 70 -1.87 -0.68 -11.65
C ASN A 70 -2.53 0.65 -11.99
N ALA A 71 -2.03 1.31 -13.03
CA ALA A 71 -2.66 2.44 -13.69
C ALA A 71 -2.34 2.44 -15.20
N GLY A 72 -3.18 3.08 -15.98
CA GLY A 72 -3.03 3.12 -17.43
C GLY A 72 -4.25 3.71 -18.13
N GLN A 73 -4.47 3.35 -19.38
CA GLN A 73 -5.55 3.85 -20.19
C GLN A 73 -6.61 2.78 -20.45
N VAL A 74 -7.89 3.13 -20.36
CA VAL A 74 -9.01 2.24 -20.69
C VAL A 74 -9.05 2.01 -22.20
N VAL A 75 -9.06 0.74 -22.65
CA VAL A 75 -9.09 0.38 -24.06
C VAL A 75 -10.34 -0.41 -24.47
N GLU A 76 -11.05 -1.02 -23.54
CA GLU A 76 -12.30 -1.74 -23.78
C GLU A 76 -13.20 -1.68 -22.56
N VAL A 77 -14.51 -1.50 -22.74
CA VAL A 77 -15.50 -1.46 -21.64
C VAL A 77 -16.68 -2.37 -21.96
N GLY A 78 -17.23 -3.02 -20.95
CA GLY A 78 -18.47 -3.78 -21.01
C GLY A 78 -19.72 -2.87 -21.10
N GLU A 79 -20.88 -3.45 -21.44
CA GLU A 79 -22.13 -2.70 -21.72
C GLU A 79 -22.74 -1.96 -20.51
N ASP A 80 -22.44 -2.41 -19.28
CA ASP A 80 -22.93 -1.82 -18.04
C ASP A 80 -21.92 -0.86 -17.38
N VAL A 81 -20.73 -0.68 -17.98
CA VAL A 81 -19.72 0.25 -17.47
C VAL A 81 -20.21 1.70 -17.61
N SER A 82 -20.12 2.47 -16.56
CA SER A 82 -20.64 3.84 -16.51
C SER A 82 -19.70 4.86 -15.88
N THR A 83 -18.64 4.41 -15.22
CA THR A 83 -17.69 5.31 -14.51
C THR A 83 -16.60 5.83 -15.44
N VAL A 84 -16.26 5.10 -16.49
CA VAL A 84 -15.17 5.39 -17.43
C VAL A 84 -15.56 5.06 -18.88
N SER A 85 -14.80 5.58 -19.83
CA SER A 85 -14.91 5.34 -21.27
C SER A 85 -13.55 4.97 -21.86
N GLU A 86 -13.53 4.38 -23.05
CA GLU A 86 -12.29 4.15 -23.80
C GLU A 86 -11.52 5.47 -23.99
N GLY A 87 -10.21 5.44 -23.70
CA GLY A 87 -9.33 6.59 -23.75
C GLY A 87 -9.14 7.31 -22.40
N ASP A 88 -9.94 7.00 -21.38
CA ASP A 88 -9.76 7.60 -20.06
C ASP A 88 -8.51 7.03 -19.36
N SER A 89 -7.71 7.91 -18.74
CA SER A 89 -6.63 7.51 -17.84
C SER A 89 -7.20 7.13 -16.49
N VAL A 90 -6.77 5.98 -15.94
CA VAL A 90 -7.31 5.43 -14.68
C VAL A 90 -6.22 4.90 -13.77
N ILE A 91 -6.49 4.92 -12.47
CA ILE A 91 -5.85 4.05 -11.48
C ILE A 91 -6.80 2.91 -11.12
N CYS A 92 -6.27 1.69 -11.02
CA CYS A 92 -7.05 0.51 -10.71
C CYS A 92 -6.97 0.20 -9.21
N HIS A 93 -8.10 0.27 -8.51
CA HIS A 93 -8.16 -0.23 -7.13
C HIS A 93 -7.70 -1.69 -7.11
N THR A 94 -6.83 -2.04 -6.18
CA THR A 94 -6.18 -3.36 -6.14
C THR A 94 -7.16 -4.53 -5.96
N VAL A 95 -8.41 -4.28 -5.53
CA VAL A 95 -9.42 -5.32 -5.38
C VAL A 95 -10.65 -5.09 -6.26
N MET A 96 -11.08 -6.13 -6.97
CA MET A 96 -12.38 -6.19 -7.65
C MET A 96 -13.44 -6.70 -6.67
N THR A 97 -14.60 -6.03 -6.60
CA THR A 97 -15.62 -6.31 -5.61
C THR A 97 -17.01 -6.51 -6.23
N CYS A 98 -17.87 -7.30 -5.60
CA CYS A 98 -19.18 -7.63 -6.14
C CYS A 98 -20.25 -6.53 -5.99
N GLY A 99 -20.00 -5.48 -5.20
CA GLY A 99 -20.96 -4.39 -4.97
C GLY A 99 -22.24 -4.75 -4.22
N THR A 100 -22.58 -6.02 -4.06
CA THR A 100 -23.90 -6.50 -3.59
C THR A 100 -23.87 -7.09 -2.18
N CYS A 101 -22.75 -7.59 -1.69
CA CYS A 101 -22.64 -8.13 -0.34
C CYS A 101 -22.68 -7.04 0.73
N ARG A 102 -22.89 -7.42 1.99
CA ARG A 102 -23.00 -6.44 3.08
C ARG A 102 -21.78 -5.53 3.24
N PRO A 103 -20.51 -6.04 3.22
CA PRO A 103 -19.35 -5.16 3.26
C PRO A 103 -19.34 -4.12 2.12
N CYS A 104 -19.53 -4.52 0.87
CA CYS A 104 -19.58 -3.58 -0.26
C CYS A 104 -20.68 -2.51 -0.10
N ARG A 105 -21.87 -2.91 0.40
CA ARG A 105 -22.99 -1.97 0.67
C ARG A 105 -22.68 -0.97 1.79
N LEU A 106 -21.69 -1.27 2.64
CA LEU A 106 -21.22 -0.40 3.72
C LEU A 106 -19.97 0.42 3.30
N GLY A 107 -19.49 0.28 2.07
CA GLY A 107 -18.26 0.92 1.61
C GLY A 107 -16.96 0.29 2.16
N ASN A 108 -17.03 -0.96 2.63
CA ASN A 108 -15.87 -1.71 3.12
C ASN A 108 -15.43 -2.72 2.04
N ASP A 109 -14.94 -2.21 0.91
CA ASP A 109 -14.64 -2.99 -0.29
C ASP A 109 -13.60 -4.10 -0.02
N MET A 110 -12.58 -3.82 0.80
CA MET A 110 -11.55 -4.79 1.21
C MET A 110 -12.11 -6.04 1.93
N HIS A 111 -13.35 -6.00 2.41
CA HIS A 111 -14.02 -7.12 3.07
C HIS A 111 -15.09 -7.80 2.19
N CYS A 112 -15.04 -7.58 0.88
CA CYS A 112 -15.97 -8.22 -0.06
C CYS A 112 -15.88 -9.74 0.05
N LYS A 113 -17.07 -10.41 0.09
CA LYS A 113 -17.12 -11.89 0.16
C LYS A 113 -16.70 -12.59 -1.13
N ASN A 114 -16.80 -11.88 -2.25
CA ASN A 114 -16.45 -12.33 -3.59
C ASN A 114 -15.31 -11.47 -4.14
N LEU A 115 -14.33 -11.20 -3.31
CA LEU A 115 -13.18 -10.40 -3.67
C LEU A 115 -12.31 -11.17 -4.67
N ALA A 116 -11.91 -10.49 -5.74
CA ALA A 116 -10.80 -10.91 -6.58
C ALA A 116 -9.69 -9.85 -6.50
N PHE A 117 -8.46 -10.30 -6.51
CA PHE A 117 -7.29 -9.46 -6.31
C PHE A 117 -6.33 -9.69 -7.49
N PRO A 118 -6.40 -8.84 -8.55
CA PRO A 118 -5.47 -8.93 -9.67
C PRO A 118 -4.01 -8.90 -9.20
N GLY A 119 -3.21 -9.84 -9.69
CA GLY A 119 -1.82 -10.03 -9.27
C GLY A 119 -1.62 -10.91 -8.02
N LEU A 120 -2.71 -11.27 -7.32
CA LEU A 120 -2.65 -12.15 -6.14
C LEU A 120 -3.59 -13.36 -6.24
N SER A 121 -4.77 -13.22 -6.86
CA SER A 121 -5.73 -14.31 -7.03
C SER A 121 -6.23 -14.46 -8.47
N THR A 122 -5.93 -13.51 -9.31
CA THR A 122 -6.17 -13.53 -10.76
C THR A 122 -5.00 -12.85 -11.44
N ASP A 123 -4.86 -13.01 -12.76
CA ASP A 123 -3.81 -12.32 -13.51
C ASP A 123 -3.82 -10.81 -13.26
N GLY A 124 -2.63 -10.25 -13.02
CA GLY A 124 -2.37 -8.86 -12.65
C GLY A 124 -1.75 -8.03 -13.77
N GLY A 125 -1.18 -6.90 -13.41
CA GLY A 125 -0.73 -5.88 -14.36
C GLY A 125 0.76 -5.86 -14.70
N PHE A 126 1.55 -6.86 -14.33
CA PHE A 126 2.87 -7.01 -14.94
C PHE A 126 2.73 -7.60 -16.35
N ALA A 127 1.93 -6.93 -17.16
CA ALA A 127 1.56 -7.26 -18.52
C ALA A 127 1.10 -6.01 -19.30
N GLU A 128 1.07 -6.08 -20.62
CA GLU A 128 0.61 -4.96 -21.46
C GLU A 128 -0.85 -4.58 -21.20
N TYR A 129 -1.70 -5.55 -20.81
CA TYR A 129 -3.12 -5.30 -20.53
C TYR A 129 -3.57 -5.99 -19.25
N LEU A 130 -4.42 -5.30 -18.49
CA LEU A 130 -5.07 -5.78 -17.27
C LEU A 130 -6.59 -5.82 -17.46
N ARG A 131 -7.23 -6.92 -17.01
CA ARG A 131 -8.68 -6.98 -16.86
C ARG A 131 -9.08 -6.64 -15.42
N THR A 132 -9.98 -5.67 -15.31
CA THR A 132 -10.61 -5.27 -14.04
C THR A 132 -12.12 -5.07 -14.25
N ASN A 133 -12.80 -4.34 -13.36
CA ASN A 133 -14.22 -4.03 -13.49
C ASN A 133 -14.53 -2.56 -13.16
N ASP A 134 -15.75 -2.10 -13.53
CA ASP A 134 -16.24 -0.73 -13.34
C ASP A 134 -16.07 -0.23 -11.89
N ARG A 135 -16.22 -1.11 -10.90
CA ARG A 135 -16.09 -0.79 -9.47
C ARG A 135 -14.66 -0.65 -8.97
N ALA A 136 -13.68 -1.03 -9.77
CA ALA A 136 -12.28 -0.98 -9.40
C ALA A 136 -11.48 0.08 -10.18
N VAL A 137 -12.09 0.81 -11.10
CA VAL A 137 -11.41 1.87 -11.85
C VAL A 137 -11.79 3.25 -11.35
N ILE A 138 -10.80 4.12 -11.23
CA ILE A 138 -10.96 5.50 -10.80
C ILE A 138 -10.35 6.39 -11.88
N PRO A 139 -11.16 7.23 -12.56
CA PRO A 139 -10.65 8.17 -13.54
C PRO A 139 -9.68 9.16 -12.89
N LEU A 140 -8.58 9.44 -13.57
CA LEU A 140 -7.57 10.36 -13.11
C LEU A 140 -7.86 11.79 -13.60
N PRO A 141 -7.54 12.81 -12.79
CA PRO A 141 -7.53 14.20 -13.24
C PRO A 141 -6.53 14.43 -14.39
N ASP A 142 -6.82 15.42 -15.24
CA ASP A 142 -5.92 15.83 -16.32
C ASP A 142 -4.53 16.20 -15.78
N GLY A 143 -3.48 15.60 -16.33
CA GLY A 143 -2.09 15.89 -15.99
C GLY A 143 -1.49 15.01 -14.87
N VAL A 144 -2.26 14.13 -14.26
CA VAL A 144 -1.72 13.10 -13.37
C VAL A 144 -1.06 12.00 -14.24
N ASP A 145 0.22 11.73 -13.97
CA ASP A 145 0.98 10.70 -14.70
C ASP A 145 0.58 9.30 -14.21
N THR A 146 0.09 8.48 -15.12
CA THR A 146 -0.38 7.10 -14.85
C THR A 146 0.73 6.20 -14.33
N THR A 147 1.96 6.36 -14.81
CA THR A 147 3.10 5.57 -14.35
C THR A 147 3.45 5.91 -12.91
N ASP A 148 3.52 7.19 -12.58
CA ASP A 148 3.94 7.62 -11.23
C ASP A 148 2.86 7.40 -10.18
N ILE A 149 1.57 7.39 -10.57
CA ILE A 149 0.47 7.16 -9.63
C ILE A 149 0.22 5.67 -9.33
N ALA A 150 0.66 4.76 -10.20
CA ALA A 150 0.35 3.33 -10.08
C ALA A 150 0.57 2.72 -8.68
N PRO A 151 1.67 3.00 -7.96
CA PRO A 151 1.86 2.46 -6.61
C PRO A 151 0.83 2.92 -5.57
N HIS A 152 0.07 3.97 -5.86
CA HIS A 152 -1.02 4.40 -4.98
C HIS A 152 -2.21 3.43 -5.00
N ALA A 153 -2.29 2.54 -5.99
CA ALA A 153 -3.35 1.54 -6.08
C ALA A 153 -3.36 0.55 -4.91
N ASP A 154 -2.19 0.25 -4.31
CA ASP A 154 -2.09 -0.57 -3.10
C ASP A 154 -1.26 0.10 -2.00
N ALA A 155 0.02 0.38 -2.21
CA ALA A 155 0.86 0.98 -1.16
C ALA A 155 0.30 2.33 -0.68
N GLY A 156 -0.18 3.16 -1.61
CA GLY A 156 -0.74 4.46 -1.27
C GLY A 156 -2.05 4.34 -0.51
N ILE A 157 -3.02 3.59 -1.02
CA ILE A 157 -4.33 3.43 -0.37
C ILE A 157 -4.20 2.75 1.00
N THR A 158 -3.29 1.78 1.15
CA THR A 158 -3.03 1.10 2.41
C THR A 158 -2.49 2.06 3.46
N ALA A 159 -1.53 2.91 3.08
CA ALA A 159 -1.02 3.95 3.96
C ALA A 159 -2.09 5.01 4.28
N TYR A 160 -2.84 5.46 3.27
CA TYR A 160 -3.93 6.42 3.43
C TYR A 160 -5.02 5.91 4.38
N HIS A 161 -5.46 4.66 4.23
CA HIS A 161 -6.48 4.05 5.07
C HIS A 161 -6.06 4.05 6.55
N ALA A 162 -4.84 3.61 6.86
CA ALA A 162 -4.31 3.62 8.21
C ALA A 162 -4.30 5.03 8.81
N VAL A 163 -3.80 6.02 8.04
CA VAL A 163 -3.78 7.43 8.45
C VAL A 163 -5.19 7.97 8.64
N LYS A 164 -6.13 7.66 7.73
CA LYS A 164 -7.53 8.11 7.84
C LYS A 164 -8.22 7.57 9.08
N LEU A 165 -7.93 6.33 9.46
CA LEU A 165 -8.42 5.75 10.71
C LEU A 165 -7.85 6.48 11.93
N ALA A 166 -6.54 6.72 11.95
CA ALA A 166 -5.87 7.45 13.02
C ALA A 166 -6.35 8.91 13.12
N SER A 167 -6.48 9.60 12.00
CA SER A 167 -6.87 11.02 11.95
C SER A 167 -8.26 11.31 12.51
N ARG A 168 -9.15 10.30 12.59
CA ARG A 168 -10.47 10.46 13.23
C ARG A 168 -10.39 10.64 14.75
N GLU A 169 -9.29 10.22 15.35
CA GLU A 169 -9.08 10.21 16.80
C GLU A 169 -8.04 11.27 17.22
N LEU A 170 -7.34 11.87 16.25
CA LEU A 170 -6.30 12.87 16.46
C LEU A 170 -6.85 14.30 16.52
N ASN A 171 -6.31 15.10 17.44
CA ASN A 171 -6.65 16.51 17.64
C ASN A 171 -5.42 17.43 17.46
N PRO A 172 -5.62 18.73 17.24
CA PRO A 172 -4.52 19.69 17.24
C PRO A 172 -3.73 19.65 18.55
N GLY A 173 -2.41 19.44 18.43
CA GLY A 173 -1.49 19.33 19.57
C GLY A 173 -1.19 17.90 20.00
N ASP A 174 -1.88 16.89 19.42
CA ASP A 174 -1.54 15.48 19.63
C ASP A 174 -0.20 15.13 18.94
N HIS A 175 0.33 13.97 19.29
CA HIS A 175 1.58 13.46 18.75
C HIS A 175 1.33 12.12 18.06
N ALA A 176 1.90 11.94 16.87
CA ALA A 176 1.87 10.69 16.13
C ALA A 176 3.29 10.17 15.85
N VAL A 177 3.46 8.86 15.86
CA VAL A 177 4.72 8.18 15.50
C VAL A 177 4.51 7.37 14.24
N VAL A 178 5.39 7.55 13.25
CA VAL A 178 5.45 6.75 12.01
C VAL A 178 6.66 5.84 12.11
N VAL A 179 6.44 4.54 12.17
CA VAL A 179 7.49 3.51 12.25
C VAL A 179 7.71 2.88 10.89
N GLY A 180 8.92 3.03 10.35
CA GLY A 180 9.30 2.65 9.00
C GLY A 180 8.90 3.68 7.95
N VAL A 181 9.88 4.35 7.32
CA VAL A 181 9.67 5.37 6.27
C VAL A 181 10.12 4.82 4.91
N GLY A 182 9.77 3.56 4.66
CA GLY A 182 9.98 2.88 3.39
C GLY A 182 8.87 3.14 2.38
N GLY A 183 8.57 2.12 1.53
CA GLY A 183 7.62 2.18 0.41
C GLY A 183 6.19 2.63 0.76
N LEU A 184 5.70 2.35 1.98
CA LEU A 184 4.39 2.79 2.48
C LEU A 184 4.52 3.99 3.44
N GLY A 185 5.50 3.94 4.35
CA GLY A 185 5.58 4.92 5.43
C GLY A 185 5.84 6.35 4.97
N HIS A 186 6.60 6.56 3.88
CA HIS A 186 6.79 7.90 3.33
C HIS A 186 5.50 8.50 2.74
N ILE A 187 4.58 7.63 2.23
CA ILE A 187 3.25 8.05 1.79
C ILE A 187 2.38 8.37 3.01
N GLY A 188 2.37 7.46 4.00
CA GLY A 188 1.62 7.64 5.23
C GLY A 188 1.98 8.91 5.98
N LEU A 189 3.27 9.26 6.04
CA LEU A 189 3.74 10.50 6.64
C LEU A 189 3.17 11.75 5.94
N GLN A 190 3.18 11.78 4.60
CA GLN A 190 2.61 12.88 3.82
C GLN A 190 1.09 12.96 3.99
N CYS A 191 0.39 11.83 3.96
CA CYS A 191 -1.05 11.79 4.23
C CYS A 191 -1.35 12.33 5.63
N LEU A 192 -0.58 11.94 6.64
CA LEU A 192 -0.76 12.41 8.02
C LEU A 192 -0.57 13.93 8.12
N ASN A 193 0.46 14.48 7.46
CA ASN A 193 0.67 15.93 7.37
C ASN A 193 -0.49 16.66 6.69
N ALA A 194 -1.03 16.09 5.61
CA ALA A 194 -2.13 16.69 4.85
C ALA A 194 -3.48 16.65 5.61
N MET A 195 -3.66 15.64 6.49
CA MET A 195 -4.96 15.34 7.09
C MET A 195 -5.06 15.71 8.58
N SER A 196 -3.94 15.91 9.29
CA SER A 196 -3.95 16.08 10.75
C SER A 196 -2.94 17.14 11.22
N PRO A 197 -3.35 18.07 12.07
CA PRO A 197 -2.47 19.11 12.62
C PRO A 197 -1.75 18.60 13.89
N VAL A 198 -0.97 17.53 13.75
CA VAL A 198 -0.26 16.85 14.85
C VAL A 198 1.26 16.99 14.72
N SER A 199 1.98 16.82 15.83
CA SER A 199 3.43 16.63 15.75
C SER A 199 3.74 15.19 15.30
N ILE A 200 4.71 15.03 14.38
CA ILE A 200 5.07 13.74 13.80
C ILE A 200 6.51 13.40 14.15
N THR A 201 6.71 12.23 14.75
CA THR A 201 8.03 11.61 14.89
C THR A 201 8.14 10.42 13.95
N ALA A 202 9.18 10.37 13.12
CA ALA A 202 9.48 9.25 12.24
C ALA A 202 10.61 8.38 12.84
N VAL A 203 10.43 7.07 12.82
CA VAL A 203 11.39 6.08 13.33
C VAL A 203 11.83 5.18 12.19
N ASP A 204 13.13 5.17 11.85
CA ASP A 204 13.70 4.29 10.84
C ASP A 204 15.19 4.02 11.09
N ILE A 205 15.66 2.81 10.79
CA ILE A 205 17.08 2.42 10.93
C ILE A 205 17.97 3.06 9.86
N LYS A 206 17.41 3.39 8.68
CA LYS A 206 18.17 3.95 7.54
C LYS A 206 18.26 5.46 7.65
N GLU A 207 19.46 6.03 7.58
CA GLU A 207 19.67 7.48 7.58
C GLU A 207 18.97 8.17 6.41
N SER A 208 19.00 7.55 5.21
CA SER A 208 18.31 8.09 4.03
C SER A 208 16.80 8.18 4.23
N ALA A 209 16.17 7.20 4.89
CA ALA A 209 14.74 7.23 5.21
C ALA A 209 14.42 8.31 6.26
N ARG A 210 15.25 8.50 7.27
CA ARG A 210 15.09 9.59 8.26
C ARG A 210 15.27 10.98 7.62
N SER A 211 16.24 11.14 6.70
CA SER A 211 16.40 12.37 5.93
C SER A 211 15.18 12.65 5.08
N LEU A 212 14.67 11.65 4.35
CA LEU A 212 13.43 11.76 3.58
C LEU A 212 12.24 12.15 4.48
N ALA A 213 12.10 11.52 5.66
CA ALA A 213 11.04 11.85 6.60
C ALA A 213 11.08 13.33 7.01
N SER A 214 12.27 13.89 7.29
CA SER A 214 12.44 15.30 7.61
C SER A 214 12.02 16.20 6.44
N ASP A 215 12.42 15.87 5.20
CA ASP A 215 12.04 16.60 3.99
C ASP A 215 10.53 16.57 3.74
N LEU A 216 9.85 15.48 4.13
CA LEU A 216 8.42 15.28 4.01
C LEU A 216 7.60 15.83 5.19
N GLY A 217 8.26 16.48 6.16
CA GLY A 217 7.59 17.22 7.24
C GLY A 217 7.48 16.47 8.57
N ALA A 218 8.28 15.43 8.81
CA ALA A 218 8.45 14.91 10.16
C ALA A 218 9.13 15.97 11.04
N HIS A 219 8.57 16.21 12.23
CA HIS A 219 9.12 17.18 13.19
C HIS A 219 10.36 16.65 13.89
N HIS A 220 10.41 15.33 14.10
CA HIS A 220 11.51 14.61 14.73
C HIS A 220 11.77 13.30 13.99
N THR A 221 13.04 12.85 14.01
CA THR A 221 13.42 11.53 13.50
C THR A 221 14.26 10.80 14.53
N ILE A 222 14.09 9.48 14.64
CA ILE A 222 14.79 8.64 15.63
C ILE A 222 15.44 7.46 14.90
N ASP A 223 16.69 7.16 15.25
CA ASP A 223 17.39 5.92 14.89
C ASP A 223 17.22 4.88 16.00
N PRO A 224 16.33 3.89 15.87
CA PRO A 224 16.08 2.92 16.94
C PRO A 224 17.27 2.01 17.21
N SER A 225 18.29 1.99 16.34
CA SER A 225 19.53 1.23 16.57
C SER A 225 20.53 1.94 17.49
N GLN A 226 20.39 3.25 17.68
CA GLN A 226 21.28 4.10 18.45
C GLN A 226 20.59 4.82 19.61
N GLU A 227 19.28 4.96 19.55
CA GLU A 227 18.49 5.82 20.43
C GLU A 227 17.34 5.05 21.07
N ASP A 228 16.98 5.44 22.28
CA ASP A 228 15.84 4.89 23.02
C ASP A 228 14.55 5.59 22.55
N VAL A 229 13.80 4.91 21.67
CA VAL A 229 12.56 5.43 21.09
C VAL A 229 11.55 5.82 22.17
N ALA A 230 11.37 4.97 23.19
CA ALA A 230 10.39 5.20 24.24
C ALA A 230 10.73 6.44 25.06
N ASN A 231 12.00 6.58 25.47
CA ASN A 231 12.46 7.73 26.24
C ASN A 231 12.32 9.04 25.44
N ILE A 232 12.62 9.03 24.13
CA ILE A 232 12.50 10.22 23.29
C ILE A 232 11.04 10.60 23.10
N VAL A 233 10.17 9.65 22.71
CA VAL A 233 8.74 9.91 22.52
C VAL A 233 8.11 10.44 23.81
N ASN A 234 8.39 9.83 24.96
CA ASN A 234 7.89 10.29 26.25
C ASN A 234 8.40 11.70 26.59
N THR A 235 9.67 12.01 26.31
CA THR A 235 10.21 13.37 26.49
C THR A 235 9.51 14.40 25.60
N LEU A 236 9.25 14.07 24.32
CA LEU A 236 8.59 14.96 23.35
C LEU A 236 7.10 15.20 23.69
N THR A 237 6.51 14.34 24.48
CA THR A 237 5.08 14.36 24.82
C THR A 237 4.81 14.66 26.30
N ASP A 238 5.81 15.13 27.05
CA ASP A 238 5.71 15.37 28.50
C ASP A 238 5.16 14.13 29.26
N ASP A 239 5.68 12.95 28.94
CA ASP A 239 5.30 11.63 29.49
C ASP A 239 3.84 11.19 29.17
N VAL A 240 3.16 11.83 28.22
CA VAL A 240 1.81 11.42 27.78
C VAL A 240 1.87 10.24 26.82
N GLY A 241 2.84 10.21 25.91
CA GLY A 241 2.96 9.23 24.84
C GLY A 241 2.31 9.69 23.51
N ALA A 242 2.41 8.85 22.48
CA ALA A 242 1.86 9.11 21.17
C ALA A 242 0.39 8.71 21.08
N HIS A 243 -0.47 9.60 20.55
CA HIS A 243 -1.90 9.35 20.38
C HIS A 243 -2.19 8.35 19.25
N ALA A 244 -1.29 8.27 18.26
CA ALA A 244 -1.30 7.25 17.24
C ALA A 244 0.12 6.78 16.91
N VAL A 245 0.30 5.47 16.74
CA VAL A 245 1.51 4.86 16.18
C VAL A 245 1.10 4.16 14.89
N LEU A 246 1.70 4.55 13.78
CA LEU A 246 1.47 3.98 12.44
C LEU A 246 2.69 3.09 12.11
N ASP A 247 2.53 1.79 12.24
CA ASP A 247 3.62 0.80 12.08
C ASP A 247 3.58 0.17 10.68
N PHE A 248 4.43 0.66 9.78
CA PHE A 248 4.59 0.16 8.43
C PHE A 248 5.62 -0.98 8.32
N VAL A 249 6.19 -1.42 9.44
CA VAL A 249 7.15 -2.53 9.51
C VAL A 249 6.48 -3.81 10.00
N GLY A 250 5.79 -3.78 11.15
CA GLY A 250 5.05 -4.90 11.71
C GLY A 250 5.95 -6.05 12.19
N SER A 251 7.17 -5.77 12.63
CA SER A 251 8.05 -6.76 13.26
C SER A 251 7.74 -6.93 14.76
N ASP A 252 8.31 -7.96 15.39
CA ASP A 252 8.17 -8.18 16.84
C ASP A 252 8.72 -6.99 17.64
N GLU A 253 9.80 -6.35 17.16
CA GLU A 253 10.40 -5.17 17.77
C GLU A 253 9.48 -3.96 17.67
N THR A 254 8.91 -3.70 16.51
CA THR A 254 8.08 -2.50 16.29
C THR A 254 6.72 -2.62 16.93
N THR A 255 6.08 -3.79 16.88
CA THR A 255 4.84 -4.05 17.64
C THR A 255 5.06 -4.06 19.14
N GLY A 256 6.28 -4.38 19.60
CA GLY A 256 6.69 -4.30 21.01
C GLY A 256 6.73 -2.89 21.58
N LEU A 257 6.90 -1.86 20.73
CA LEU A 257 6.96 -0.46 21.18
C LEU A 257 5.63 0.06 21.76
N GLY A 258 4.49 -0.48 21.31
CA GLY A 258 3.16 0.06 21.65
C GLY A 258 2.96 0.38 23.13
N PRO A 259 3.17 -0.56 24.09
CA PRO A 259 2.97 -0.30 25.52
C PRO A 259 3.88 0.78 26.10
N GLU A 260 4.99 1.07 25.45
CA GLU A 260 6.03 1.98 25.93
C GLU A 260 5.82 3.40 25.44
N ILE A 261 5.13 3.57 24.27
CA ILE A 261 5.02 4.86 23.61
C ILE A 261 3.59 5.31 23.31
N VAL A 262 2.59 4.42 23.37
CA VAL A 262 1.19 4.81 23.08
C VAL A 262 0.57 5.51 24.28
N ALA A 263 -0.03 6.68 24.05
CA ALA A 263 -0.77 7.43 25.05
C ALA A 263 -2.01 6.66 25.54
N PRO A 264 -2.49 6.88 26.77
CA PRO A 264 -3.80 6.36 27.19
C PRO A 264 -4.92 6.81 26.23
N GLY A 265 -5.73 5.86 25.78
CA GLY A 265 -6.77 6.08 24.77
C GLY A 265 -6.27 6.09 23.32
N GLY A 266 -4.95 6.02 23.09
CA GLY A 266 -4.36 5.97 21.76
C GLY A 266 -4.39 4.59 21.12
N ASN A 267 -3.93 4.49 19.88
CA ASN A 267 -3.90 3.24 19.14
C ASN A 267 -2.57 3.01 18.38
N HIS A 268 -2.15 1.76 18.34
CA HIS A 268 -1.07 1.27 17.50
C HIS A 268 -1.69 0.61 16.24
N TYR A 269 -1.55 1.27 15.09
CA TYR A 269 -2.06 0.79 13.81
C TYR A 269 -0.98 -0.07 13.14
N VAL A 270 -1.25 -1.37 13.03
CA VAL A 270 -0.35 -2.34 12.40
C VAL A 270 -0.70 -2.43 10.93
N VAL A 271 0.21 -1.98 10.07
CA VAL A 271 0.08 -1.95 8.60
C VAL A 271 1.02 -2.97 7.96
N GLY A 272 2.30 -2.93 8.33
CA GLY A 272 3.28 -3.95 7.95
C GLY A 272 2.99 -5.28 8.64
N TYR A 273 3.51 -6.37 8.07
CA TYR A 273 3.33 -7.71 8.62
C TYR A 273 4.59 -8.55 8.49
N GLY A 274 4.74 -9.52 9.40
CA GLY A 274 5.91 -10.41 9.47
C GLY A 274 6.25 -10.82 10.90
N GLY A 275 5.84 -10.01 11.88
CA GLY A 275 5.99 -10.28 13.31
C GLY A 275 4.67 -10.66 14.00
N HIS A 276 4.68 -10.56 15.34
CA HIS A 276 3.56 -10.91 16.20
C HIS A 276 3.23 -9.74 17.13
N VAL A 277 1.97 -9.65 17.55
CA VAL A 277 1.55 -8.75 18.63
C VAL A 277 1.46 -9.58 19.92
N HIS A 278 2.46 -9.44 20.79
CA HIS A 278 2.56 -10.16 22.07
C HIS A 278 2.38 -9.18 23.24
N GLN A 279 1.12 -8.93 23.62
CA GLN A 279 0.84 -8.00 24.71
C GLN A 279 0.02 -8.63 25.84
N PRO A 280 0.42 -8.47 27.13
CA PRO A 280 -0.42 -8.85 28.25
C PRO A 280 -1.73 -8.05 28.22
N SER A 281 -2.87 -8.71 28.41
CA SER A 281 -4.17 -8.03 28.47
C SER A 281 -4.23 -6.96 29.57
N GLN A 282 -3.48 -7.14 30.65
CA GLN A 282 -3.38 -6.15 31.73
C GLN A 282 -2.74 -4.84 31.26
N ALA A 283 -1.75 -4.89 30.34
CA ALA A 283 -1.14 -3.70 29.78
C ALA A 283 -2.16 -2.91 28.94
N LEU A 284 -2.92 -3.61 28.09
CA LEU A 284 -3.99 -3.00 27.27
C LEU A 284 -5.06 -2.33 28.15
N VAL A 285 -5.53 -3.04 29.19
CA VAL A 285 -6.56 -2.51 30.09
C VAL A 285 -6.07 -1.33 30.92
N ASN A 286 -4.87 -1.41 31.48
CA ASN A 286 -4.34 -0.33 32.34
C ASN A 286 -3.93 0.90 31.53
N GLY A 287 -3.43 0.69 30.32
CA GLY A 287 -3.05 1.77 29.40
C GLY A 287 -4.23 2.32 28.60
N ASP A 288 -5.40 1.64 28.61
CA ASP A 288 -6.57 1.99 27.79
C ASP A 288 -6.19 2.24 26.32
N PHE A 289 -5.28 1.43 25.77
CA PHE A 289 -4.82 1.56 24.38
C PHE A 289 -5.11 0.29 23.58
N GLY A 290 -5.07 0.38 22.23
CA GLY A 290 -5.38 -0.72 21.35
C GLY A 290 -4.35 -0.97 20.25
N TYR A 291 -4.35 -2.23 19.75
CA TYR A 291 -3.75 -2.57 18.46
C TYR A 291 -4.85 -2.70 17.41
N LYS A 292 -4.63 -2.14 16.24
CA LYS A 292 -5.59 -2.17 15.14
C LYS A 292 -4.89 -2.53 13.84
N GLY A 293 -5.14 -3.73 13.33
CA GLY A 293 -4.72 -4.12 11.99
C GLY A 293 -5.47 -3.33 10.93
N THR A 294 -4.79 -2.96 9.85
CA THR A 294 -5.37 -2.26 8.70
C THR A 294 -5.12 -3.06 7.42
N LEU A 295 -6.07 -3.06 6.50
CA LEU A 295 -5.98 -3.81 5.24
C LEU A 295 -6.43 -2.94 4.09
N VAL A 296 -5.52 -2.65 3.14
CA VAL A 296 -5.82 -1.90 1.92
C VAL A 296 -6.61 -0.60 2.25
N GLY A 297 -7.74 -0.41 1.65
CA GLY A 297 -8.69 0.67 1.84
C GLY A 297 -9.90 0.46 0.91
N ASN A 298 -10.84 1.40 0.88
CA ASN A 298 -12.00 1.32 0.01
C ASN A 298 -11.86 2.24 -1.21
N TYR A 299 -12.74 2.07 -2.18
CA TYR A 299 -12.79 2.86 -3.41
C TYR A 299 -12.77 4.39 -3.17
N THR A 300 -13.58 4.87 -2.21
CA THR A 300 -13.65 6.30 -1.90
C THR A 300 -12.33 6.82 -1.32
N GLU A 301 -11.63 6.00 -0.54
CA GLU A 301 -10.33 6.36 0.02
C GLU A 301 -9.26 6.49 -1.06
N LEU A 302 -9.31 5.66 -2.11
CA LEU A 302 -8.42 5.83 -3.26
C LEU A 302 -8.73 7.11 -4.04
N GLN A 303 -10.03 7.48 -4.21
CA GLN A 303 -10.41 8.76 -4.82
C GLN A 303 -9.89 9.95 -4.01
N GLU A 304 -10.01 9.90 -2.69
CA GLU A 304 -9.50 10.94 -1.79
C GLU A 304 -7.97 11.06 -1.87
N LEU A 305 -7.26 9.93 -1.95
CA LEU A 305 -5.81 9.92 -2.14
C LEU A 305 -5.40 10.51 -3.50
N VAL A 306 -6.10 10.16 -4.59
CA VAL A 306 -5.87 10.76 -5.92
C VAL A 306 -6.03 12.29 -5.85
N ALA A 307 -7.01 12.79 -5.10
CA ALA A 307 -7.17 14.23 -4.91
C ALA A 307 -6.03 14.88 -4.14
N LEU A 308 -5.40 14.19 -3.18
CA LEU A 308 -4.19 14.68 -2.50
C LEU A 308 -2.97 14.69 -3.43
N VAL A 309 -2.85 13.68 -4.30
CA VAL A 309 -1.79 13.61 -5.31
C VAL A 309 -1.95 14.75 -6.34
N ASP A 310 -3.14 14.95 -6.87
CA ASP A 310 -3.45 16.02 -7.82
C ASP A 310 -3.13 17.43 -7.27
N ARG A 311 -3.33 17.64 -5.97
CA ARG A 311 -2.98 18.88 -5.28
C ARG A 311 -1.48 19.02 -4.97
N GLY A 312 -0.70 17.95 -5.12
CA GLY A 312 0.70 17.90 -4.76
C GLY A 312 0.96 17.77 -3.25
N ASP A 313 -0.04 17.41 -2.46
CA ASP A 313 0.10 17.18 -1.01
C ASP A 313 0.77 15.82 -0.72
N VAL A 314 0.65 14.86 -1.64
CA VAL A 314 1.28 13.52 -1.58
C VAL A 314 2.02 13.26 -2.88
N ASN A 315 3.32 13.01 -2.79
CA ASN A 315 4.18 12.77 -3.94
C ASN A 315 5.00 11.50 -3.73
N LEU A 316 5.15 10.70 -4.80
CA LEU A 316 6.00 9.53 -4.80
C LEU A 316 7.37 9.83 -5.41
N ARG A 317 8.39 9.17 -4.89
CA ARG A 317 9.63 8.95 -5.63
C ARG A 317 9.50 7.61 -6.36
N THR A 318 9.43 7.66 -7.68
CA THR A 318 9.33 6.48 -8.54
C THR A 318 10.60 6.28 -9.35
N SER A 319 10.93 5.03 -9.64
CA SER A 319 11.93 4.63 -10.62
C SER A 319 11.27 3.66 -11.60
N ARG A 320 11.39 3.96 -12.90
CA ARG A 320 10.71 3.22 -13.97
C ARG A 320 11.64 2.16 -14.56
N TYR A 321 11.11 0.97 -14.79
CA TYR A 321 11.79 -0.19 -15.33
C TYR A 321 10.94 -0.84 -16.41
N SER A 322 11.55 -1.39 -17.45
CA SER A 322 10.85 -2.20 -18.45
C SER A 322 10.41 -3.55 -17.88
N LEU A 323 9.45 -4.20 -18.54
CA LEU A 323 9.00 -5.54 -18.16
C LEU A 323 10.16 -6.55 -18.16
N ASP A 324 11.13 -6.42 -19.08
CA ASP A 324 12.32 -7.30 -19.17
C ASP A 324 13.26 -7.15 -17.94
N GLU A 325 13.19 -6.07 -17.18
CA GLU A 325 14.01 -5.82 -15.98
C GLU A 325 13.35 -6.32 -14.68
N ILE A 326 12.15 -6.89 -14.74
CA ILE A 326 11.30 -7.21 -13.59
C ILE A 326 12.00 -8.06 -12.52
N ASN A 327 12.78 -9.07 -12.94
CA ASN A 327 13.53 -9.91 -12.00
C ASN A 327 14.67 -9.16 -11.30
N ASN A 328 15.29 -8.18 -11.97
CA ASN A 328 16.29 -7.32 -11.36
C ASN A 328 15.63 -6.41 -10.29
N VAL A 329 14.43 -5.92 -10.57
CA VAL A 329 13.64 -5.11 -9.63
C VAL A 329 13.29 -5.93 -8.39
N ALA A 330 12.78 -7.17 -8.56
CA ALA A 330 12.48 -8.09 -7.48
C ALA A 330 13.69 -8.30 -6.54
N ALA A 331 14.84 -8.66 -7.13
CA ALA A 331 16.07 -8.88 -6.38
C ALA A 331 16.63 -7.60 -5.73
N SER A 332 16.47 -6.43 -6.37
CA SER A 332 16.91 -5.16 -5.79
C SER A 332 16.04 -4.71 -4.62
N LEU A 333 14.73 -4.97 -4.67
CA LEU A 333 13.84 -4.71 -3.54
C LEU A 333 14.19 -5.59 -2.34
N GLU A 334 14.43 -6.89 -2.55
CA GLU A 334 14.86 -7.83 -1.51
C GLU A 334 16.13 -7.34 -0.79
N ARG A 335 17.11 -6.82 -1.56
CA ARG A 335 18.35 -6.25 -1.00
C ARG A 335 18.17 -4.85 -0.39
N GLY A 336 16.97 -4.27 -0.48
CA GLY A 336 16.68 -2.93 0.03
C GLY A 336 17.39 -1.80 -0.72
N GLU A 337 17.67 -2.00 -2.02
CA GLU A 337 18.38 -1.05 -2.90
C GLU A 337 17.41 -0.08 -3.61
N ILE A 338 16.10 -0.35 -3.60
CA ILE A 338 15.08 0.53 -4.18
C ILE A 338 14.82 1.71 -3.25
N GLU A 339 15.01 2.92 -3.75
CA GLU A 339 14.59 4.15 -3.08
C GLU A 339 13.20 4.58 -3.61
N GLY A 340 12.23 4.77 -2.69
CA GLY A 340 10.86 5.07 -3.08
C GLY A 340 10.12 3.84 -3.62
N ARG A 341 9.59 3.93 -4.85
CA ARG A 341 8.81 2.86 -5.50
C ARG A 341 9.38 2.49 -6.86
N ALA A 342 9.51 1.19 -7.12
CA ALA A 342 9.78 0.70 -8.46
C ALA A 342 8.46 0.54 -9.23
N VAL A 343 8.43 1.01 -10.48
CA VAL A 343 7.27 0.90 -11.37
C VAL A 343 7.71 0.21 -12.66
N ILE A 344 7.04 -0.87 -12.98
CA ILE A 344 7.22 -1.59 -14.24
C ILE A 344 6.36 -0.91 -15.31
N THR A 345 6.95 -0.65 -16.46
CA THR A 345 6.27 -0.14 -17.67
C THR A 345 6.31 -1.25 -18.71
N PRO A 346 5.20 -1.96 -18.93
CA PRO A 346 5.12 -3.11 -19.83
C PRO A 346 5.37 -2.81 -21.30
#